data_19b1f6b7ab6ee8dcb1e4dc96b6678c30
#
_entry.id   19b1f6b7ab6ee8dcb1e4dc96b6678c30
#
_cell.length_a   1.000
_cell.length_b   1.000
_cell.length_c   1.000
_cell.angle_alpha   90.00
_cell.angle_beta   90.00
_cell.angle_gamma   90.00
#
_symmetry.space_group_name_H-M   'P 1'
#
loop_
_entity.id
_entity.type
_entity.pdbx_description
1 polymer ?
#
loop_
_entity_poly.entity_id
_entity_poly.type
_entity_poly.pdbx_seq_one_letter_code
_entity_poly.pdbx_strand_id
1 'polypeptide(L)'
;MKILVFDNYDSFTYNLVHLAEKILHQEVDVYRNDQIPLEKVKDYDKIILSPGPGIPGEAGLLLPLIKEYAPSKSILGVCLGHEGIGEAFGGKLVNLSAVFHGVATKIRIVKREMPNLPTAPSLELQRSKAGQAGLPTGQAGVTGANNSHFTSRNLFEGIPEEFDAGRYHSWIISDENFPGELEVTARDDNNFIMALQHKRYDVQGVQFHPESVLTPMGEQILRNWLNV
;
A
#
# COMPACT_ATOMS: atom_id res chain seq x y z
N MET A 1 -1.88 10.82 15.58
CA MET A 1 -2.21 10.14 14.31
C MET A 1 -3.56 9.47 14.49
N LYS A 2 -4.52 9.79 13.65
CA LYS A 2 -5.87 9.23 13.74
C LYS A 2 -6.04 8.14 12.67
N ILE A 3 -6.42 6.93 13.08
CA ILE A 3 -6.51 5.77 12.20
C ILE A 3 -7.95 5.27 12.12
N LEU A 4 -8.38 5.00 10.90
CA LEU A 4 -9.63 4.32 10.59
C LEU A 4 -9.34 2.87 10.22
N VAL A 5 -9.99 1.93 10.86
CA VAL A 5 -10.17 0.58 10.37
C VAL A 5 -11.55 0.51 9.71
N PHE A 6 -11.53 0.37 8.38
CA PHE A 6 -12.74 0.25 7.56
C PHE A 6 -13.10 -1.23 7.47
N ASP A 7 -14.11 -1.62 8.26
CA ASP A 7 -14.50 -3.01 8.50
C ASP A 7 -15.42 -3.53 7.37
N ASN A 8 -14.93 -4.48 6.60
CA ASN A 8 -15.68 -5.16 5.54
C ASN A 8 -16.43 -6.41 6.05
N TYR A 9 -16.87 -6.43 7.30
CA TYR A 9 -17.63 -7.51 7.91
C TYR A 9 -16.87 -8.83 8.04
N ASP A 10 -15.58 -8.75 8.35
CA ASP A 10 -14.74 -9.93 8.53
C ASP A 10 -14.54 -10.27 10.01
N SER A 11 -14.53 -11.57 10.33
CA SER A 11 -14.29 -12.04 11.71
C SER A 11 -12.86 -11.75 12.20
N PHE A 12 -11.90 -11.58 11.31
CA PHE A 12 -10.51 -11.24 11.64
C PHE A 12 -10.25 -9.73 11.78
N THR A 13 -11.23 -8.88 11.45
CA THR A 13 -11.07 -7.41 11.56
C THR A 13 -10.57 -7.00 12.95
N TYR A 14 -11.13 -7.58 14.02
CA TYR A 14 -10.71 -7.23 15.39
C TYR A 14 -9.33 -7.74 15.76
N ASN A 15 -8.81 -8.81 15.14
CA ASN A 15 -7.42 -9.20 15.32
C ASN A 15 -6.48 -8.13 14.73
N LEU A 16 -6.86 -7.57 13.57
CA LEU A 16 -6.12 -6.47 12.94
C LEU A 16 -6.19 -5.19 13.77
N VAL A 17 -7.38 -4.86 14.32
CA VAL A 17 -7.59 -3.76 15.26
C VAL A 17 -6.67 -3.89 16.47
N HIS A 18 -6.74 -5.02 17.17
CA HIS A 18 -5.93 -5.27 18.37
C HIS A 18 -4.42 -5.23 18.06
N LEU A 19 -4.00 -5.73 16.90
CA LEU A 19 -2.60 -5.63 16.49
C LEU A 19 -2.17 -4.18 16.28
N ALA A 20 -3.00 -3.37 15.63
CA ALA A 20 -2.73 -1.94 15.43
C ALA A 20 -2.69 -1.18 16.76
N GLU A 21 -3.66 -1.39 17.65
CA GLU A 21 -3.73 -0.77 18.97
C GLU A 21 -2.55 -1.17 19.87
N LYS A 22 -2.15 -2.46 19.84
CA LYS A 22 -0.95 -2.95 20.54
C LYS A 22 0.31 -2.21 20.06
N ILE A 23 0.45 -2.00 18.77
CA ILE A 23 1.61 -1.31 18.19
C ILE A 23 1.62 0.16 18.55
N LEU A 24 0.46 0.81 18.50
CA LEU A 24 0.33 2.26 18.66
C LEU A 24 0.19 2.70 20.11
N HIS A 25 -0.14 1.77 21.02
CA HIS A 25 -0.54 2.07 22.40
C HIS A 25 -1.70 3.10 22.50
N GLN A 26 -2.60 3.07 21.51
CA GLN A 26 -3.80 3.89 21.45
C GLN A 26 -4.94 3.15 20.75
N GLU A 27 -6.19 3.53 21.05
CA GLU A 27 -7.37 3.04 20.34
C GLU A 27 -7.40 3.53 18.89
N VAL A 28 -8.03 2.75 18.02
CA VAL A 28 -8.31 3.10 16.63
C VAL A 28 -9.82 3.13 16.39
N ASP A 29 -10.28 3.99 15.50
CA ASP A 29 -11.71 4.05 15.15
C ASP A 29 -12.04 2.92 14.18
N VAL A 30 -13.13 2.19 14.45
CA VAL A 30 -13.63 1.11 13.61
C VAL A 30 -15.02 1.47 13.10
N TYR A 31 -15.19 1.48 11.78
CA TYR A 31 -16.50 1.66 11.15
C TYR A 31 -16.71 0.62 10.05
N ARG A 32 -17.92 0.08 10.00
CA ARG A 32 -18.32 -0.81 8.92
C ARG A 32 -18.42 -0.07 7.59
N ASN A 33 -18.21 -0.79 6.50
CA ASN A 33 -18.11 -0.28 5.14
C ASN A 33 -19.37 0.44 4.60
N ASP A 34 -20.48 0.32 5.30
CA ASP A 34 -21.77 0.94 5.02
C ASP A 34 -22.24 1.94 6.11
N GLN A 35 -21.45 2.13 7.16
CA GLN A 35 -21.87 2.93 8.33
C GLN A 35 -21.14 4.27 8.48
N ILE A 36 -20.02 4.49 7.82
CA ILE A 36 -19.33 5.76 7.84
C ILE A 36 -19.67 6.59 6.61
N PRO A 37 -20.16 7.82 6.76
CA PRO A 37 -20.27 8.75 5.63
C PRO A 37 -18.89 8.99 5.01
N LEU A 38 -18.80 8.92 3.68
CA LEU A 38 -17.52 9.01 2.97
C LEU A 38 -16.76 10.30 3.30
N GLU A 39 -17.47 11.42 3.45
CA GLU A 39 -16.89 12.72 3.80
C GLU A 39 -16.25 12.76 5.20
N LYS A 40 -16.56 11.83 6.10
CA LYS A 40 -15.91 11.74 7.42
C LYS A 40 -14.53 11.05 7.36
N VAL A 41 -14.25 10.31 6.31
CA VAL A 41 -12.96 9.65 6.12
C VAL A 41 -11.81 10.67 6.04
N LYS A 42 -12.09 11.90 5.61
CA LYS A 42 -11.10 13.00 5.57
C LYS A 42 -10.45 13.30 6.93
N ASP A 43 -11.14 13.00 8.04
CA ASP A 43 -10.69 13.29 9.40
C ASP A 43 -9.59 12.33 9.90
N TYR A 44 -9.27 11.30 9.13
CA TYR A 44 -8.26 10.30 9.43
C TYR A 44 -6.97 10.54 8.66
N ASP A 45 -5.84 10.18 9.29
CA ASP A 45 -4.51 10.26 8.68
C ASP A 45 -4.20 9.00 7.88
N LYS A 46 -4.57 7.84 8.44
CA LYS A 46 -4.34 6.51 7.87
C LYS A 46 -5.61 5.67 7.88
N ILE A 47 -5.72 4.80 6.89
CA ILE A 47 -6.89 3.94 6.69
C ILE A 47 -6.43 2.51 6.47
N ILE A 48 -6.91 1.58 7.30
CA ILE A 48 -6.76 0.15 7.09
C ILE A 48 -8.08 -0.36 6.51
N LEU A 49 -8.02 -0.94 5.32
CA LEU A 49 -9.15 -1.64 4.70
C LEU A 49 -9.07 -3.10 5.10
N SER A 50 -10.02 -3.58 5.90
CA SER A 50 -9.99 -4.93 6.45
C SER A 50 -10.20 -6.02 5.40
N PRO A 51 -9.90 -7.28 5.75
CA PRO A 51 -10.48 -8.42 5.05
C PRO A 51 -12.00 -8.33 4.99
N GLY A 52 -12.62 -9.17 4.17
CA GLY A 52 -14.07 -9.26 4.07
C GLY A 52 -14.53 -10.41 3.18
N PRO A 53 -15.80 -10.78 3.23
CA PRO A 53 -16.39 -11.77 2.34
C PRO A 53 -16.67 -11.20 0.95
N GLY A 54 -16.84 -12.08 -0.05
CA GLY A 54 -17.27 -11.71 -1.39
C GLY A 54 -16.19 -11.04 -2.23
N ILE A 55 -16.58 -10.02 -2.96
CA ILE A 55 -15.71 -9.23 -3.87
C ILE A 55 -15.82 -7.73 -3.56
N PRO A 56 -14.82 -6.91 -3.89
CA PRO A 56 -14.78 -5.50 -3.52
C PRO A 56 -15.97 -4.68 -4.02
N GLY A 57 -16.49 -5.00 -5.22
CA GLY A 57 -17.67 -4.31 -5.78
C GLY A 57 -18.95 -4.47 -4.96
N GLU A 58 -19.02 -5.47 -4.07
CA GLU A 58 -20.15 -5.74 -3.17
C GLU A 58 -19.88 -5.23 -1.73
N ALA A 59 -18.70 -4.67 -1.47
CA ALA A 59 -18.27 -4.24 -0.14
C ALA A 59 -18.61 -2.77 0.17
N GLY A 60 -19.86 -2.38 -0.02
CA GLY A 60 -20.36 -1.05 0.37
C GLY A 60 -19.55 0.11 -0.23
N LEU A 61 -18.97 0.93 0.62
CA LEU A 61 -18.20 2.11 0.20
C LEU A 61 -16.72 1.83 -0.06
N LEU A 62 -16.25 0.57 -0.13
CA LEU A 62 -14.84 0.23 -0.27
C LEU A 62 -14.20 0.86 -1.51
N LEU A 63 -14.75 0.63 -2.70
CA LEU A 63 -14.20 1.18 -3.95
C LEU A 63 -14.32 2.72 -4.02
N PRO A 64 -15.45 3.35 -3.67
CA PRO A 64 -15.56 4.80 -3.55
C PRO A 64 -14.52 5.41 -2.62
N LEU A 65 -14.30 4.83 -1.43
CA LEU A 65 -13.30 5.31 -0.47
C LEU A 65 -11.90 5.30 -1.06
N ILE A 66 -11.49 4.19 -1.69
CA ILE A 66 -10.16 4.08 -2.29
C ILE A 66 -9.97 5.15 -3.37
N LYS A 67 -10.94 5.30 -4.29
CA LYS A 67 -10.86 6.27 -5.40
C LYS A 67 -10.77 7.71 -4.92
N GLU A 68 -11.50 8.06 -3.86
CA GLU A 68 -11.54 9.43 -3.35
C GLU A 68 -10.30 9.76 -2.52
N TYR A 69 -9.85 8.83 -1.68
CA TYR A 69 -8.83 9.13 -0.66
C TYR A 69 -7.42 8.65 -1.00
N ALA A 70 -7.22 7.82 -2.01
CA ALA A 70 -5.88 7.38 -2.42
C ALA A 70 -4.90 8.55 -2.68
N PRO A 71 -5.30 9.69 -3.29
CA PRO A 71 -4.37 10.79 -3.53
C PRO A 71 -3.92 11.54 -2.27
N SER A 72 -4.62 11.38 -1.14
CA SER A 72 -4.45 12.25 0.04
C SER A 72 -4.23 11.51 1.36
N LYS A 73 -4.47 10.20 1.42
CA LYS A 73 -4.38 9.40 2.64
C LYS A 73 -3.42 8.23 2.48
N SER A 74 -2.84 7.80 3.61
CA SER A 74 -2.09 6.55 3.70
C SER A 74 -3.10 5.40 3.83
N ILE A 75 -3.10 4.45 2.88
CA ILE A 75 -4.06 3.34 2.82
C ILE A 75 -3.33 2.01 2.80
N LEU A 76 -3.72 1.10 3.69
CA LEU A 76 -3.31 -0.31 3.68
C LEU A 76 -4.53 -1.19 3.45
N GLY A 77 -4.54 -1.95 2.36
CA GLY A 77 -5.56 -2.97 2.11
C GLY A 77 -5.08 -4.36 2.52
N VAL A 78 -5.93 -5.11 3.23
CA VAL A 78 -5.68 -6.49 3.64
C VAL A 78 -6.72 -7.40 2.99
N CYS A 79 -6.28 -8.43 2.28
CA CYS A 79 -7.12 -9.42 1.61
C CYS A 79 -8.15 -8.76 0.69
N LEU A 80 -9.44 -8.68 1.05
CA LEU A 80 -10.44 -7.96 0.29
C LEU A 80 -10.07 -6.48 0.06
N GLY A 81 -9.47 -5.82 1.05
CA GLY A 81 -8.97 -4.45 0.90
C GLY A 81 -7.85 -4.33 -0.14
N HIS A 82 -6.96 -5.32 -0.23
CA HIS A 82 -5.93 -5.41 -1.28
C HIS A 82 -6.57 -5.60 -2.67
N GLU A 83 -7.53 -6.51 -2.78
CA GLU A 83 -8.31 -6.75 -4.01
C GLU A 83 -9.05 -5.48 -4.44
N GLY A 84 -9.63 -4.75 -3.47
CA GLY A 84 -10.26 -3.46 -3.68
C GLY A 84 -9.31 -2.39 -4.24
N ILE A 85 -8.06 -2.35 -3.77
CA ILE A 85 -7.04 -1.46 -4.36
C ILE A 85 -6.81 -1.86 -5.82
N GLY A 86 -6.59 -3.14 -6.11
CA GLY A 86 -6.40 -3.62 -7.48
C GLY A 86 -7.55 -3.20 -8.40
N GLU A 87 -8.79 -3.43 -7.99
CA GLU A 87 -9.99 -3.12 -8.77
C GLU A 87 -10.23 -1.62 -8.92
N ALA A 88 -10.00 -0.82 -7.86
CA ALA A 88 -10.18 0.63 -7.89
C ALA A 88 -9.29 1.33 -8.94
N PHE A 89 -8.10 0.78 -9.21
CA PHE A 89 -7.18 1.24 -10.24
C PHE A 89 -7.32 0.51 -11.58
N GLY A 90 -8.39 -0.28 -11.76
CA GLY A 90 -8.74 -0.89 -13.06
C GLY A 90 -8.21 -2.31 -13.26
N GLY A 91 -7.66 -2.94 -12.23
CA GLY A 91 -7.27 -4.35 -12.24
C GLY A 91 -8.48 -5.27 -12.28
N LYS A 92 -8.23 -6.52 -12.68
CA LYS A 92 -9.25 -7.59 -12.71
C LYS A 92 -8.99 -8.59 -11.60
N LEU A 93 -10.07 -9.15 -11.06
CA LEU A 93 -10.01 -10.26 -10.12
C LEU A 93 -10.24 -11.59 -10.85
N VAL A 94 -9.57 -12.63 -10.36
CA VAL A 94 -9.74 -14.01 -10.82
C VAL A 94 -10.08 -14.89 -9.63
N ASN A 95 -11.14 -15.69 -9.78
CA ASN A 95 -11.50 -16.71 -8.80
C ASN A 95 -10.64 -17.95 -9.03
N LEU A 96 -9.94 -18.38 -8.00
CA LEU A 96 -9.14 -19.59 -8.03
C LEU A 96 -10.03 -20.82 -7.85
N SER A 97 -9.70 -21.93 -8.53
CA SER A 97 -10.38 -23.21 -8.32
C SER A 97 -10.09 -23.81 -6.94
N ALA A 98 -9.02 -23.37 -6.28
CA ALA A 98 -8.65 -23.78 -4.92
C ALA A 98 -8.92 -22.63 -3.94
N VAL A 99 -9.53 -22.96 -2.79
CA VAL A 99 -9.76 -22.02 -1.70
C VAL A 99 -8.63 -22.17 -0.69
N PHE A 100 -7.93 -21.08 -0.40
CA PHE A 100 -7.00 -21.02 0.72
C PHE A 100 -7.78 -20.69 1.99
N HIS A 101 -7.68 -21.54 3.00
CA HIS A 101 -8.37 -21.30 4.27
C HIS A 101 -7.48 -21.74 5.45
N GLY A 102 -6.78 -20.78 6.06
CA GLY A 102 -5.87 -21.06 7.16
C GLY A 102 -4.62 -21.82 6.72
N VAL A 103 -4.06 -21.50 5.57
CA VAL A 103 -2.86 -22.13 5.02
C VAL A 103 -1.72 -21.13 5.01
N ALA A 104 -0.58 -21.50 5.61
CA ALA A 104 0.66 -20.75 5.48
C ALA A 104 1.32 -21.07 4.13
N THR A 105 1.68 -20.03 3.40
CA THR A 105 2.42 -20.16 2.13
C THR A 105 3.63 -19.24 2.15
N LYS A 106 4.66 -19.60 1.37
CA LYS A 106 5.84 -18.75 1.19
C LYS A 106 5.52 -17.56 0.31
N ILE A 107 5.94 -16.41 0.80
CA ILE A 107 5.84 -15.12 0.10
C ILE A 107 7.26 -14.66 -0.20
N ARG A 108 7.50 -14.27 -1.44
CA ARG A 108 8.78 -13.69 -1.89
C ARG A 108 8.60 -12.22 -2.21
N ILE A 109 9.47 -11.40 -1.63
CA ILE A 109 9.52 -9.96 -1.91
C ILE A 109 10.13 -9.77 -3.30
N VAL A 110 9.44 -8.99 -4.14
CA VAL A 110 9.96 -8.59 -5.45
C VAL A 110 10.95 -7.45 -5.25
N LYS A 111 12.24 -7.71 -5.55
CA LYS A 111 13.26 -6.65 -5.49
C LYS A 111 12.96 -5.61 -6.58
N ARG A 112 12.93 -4.36 -6.18
CA ARG A 112 12.89 -3.25 -7.13
C ARG A 112 14.24 -3.22 -7.86
N GLU A 113 14.27 -3.51 -9.14
CA GLU A 113 15.43 -3.17 -9.95
C GLU A 113 15.53 -1.63 -9.97
N MET A 114 16.48 -1.10 -9.21
CA MET A 114 16.83 0.31 -9.33
C MET A 114 17.33 0.50 -10.77
N PRO A 115 16.69 1.35 -11.60
CA PRO A 115 17.30 1.67 -12.88
C PRO A 115 18.70 2.20 -12.58
N ASN A 116 19.72 1.60 -13.24
CA ASN A 116 21.08 2.07 -13.15
C ASN A 116 21.07 3.57 -13.49
N LEU A 117 21.10 4.42 -12.46
CA LEU A 117 21.37 5.83 -12.68
C LEU A 117 22.74 5.88 -13.36
N PRO A 118 22.88 6.48 -14.55
CA PRO A 118 24.20 6.71 -15.11
C PRO A 118 24.99 7.49 -14.06
N THR A 119 26.11 6.92 -13.62
CA THR A 119 27.05 7.62 -12.75
C THR A 119 27.37 8.95 -13.41
N ALA A 120 27.00 10.04 -12.76
CA ALA A 120 27.33 11.37 -13.26
C ALA A 120 28.85 11.42 -13.53
N PRO A 121 29.27 11.86 -14.71
CA PRO A 121 30.69 12.02 -14.98
C PRO A 121 31.27 12.98 -13.95
N SER A 122 32.33 12.56 -13.29
CA SER A 122 33.11 13.37 -12.35
C SER A 122 33.44 14.71 -13.02
N LEU A 123 32.86 15.79 -12.53
CA LEU A 123 33.24 17.14 -12.92
C LEU A 123 34.63 17.40 -12.38
N GLU A 124 35.63 17.13 -13.20
CA GLU A 124 36.97 17.70 -12.98
C GLU A 124 36.86 19.20 -13.02
N LEU A 125 37.21 19.81 -11.90
CA LEU A 125 37.23 21.26 -11.68
C LEU A 125 38.31 21.91 -12.54
N GLN A 126 38.02 22.25 -13.79
CA GLN A 126 38.88 23.15 -14.55
C GLN A 126 38.68 24.57 -14.05
N ARG A 127 39.58 25.00 -13.19
CA ARG A 127 39.80 26.43 -12.89
C ARG A 127 40.28 27.13 -14.14
N SER A 128 39.44 27.92 -14.80
CA SER A 128 39.86 28.95 -15.72
C SER A 128 39.32 30.30 -15.27
N LYS A 129 40.24 31.28 -15.33
CA LYS A 129 40.15 32.65 -14.85
C LYS A 129 39.19 33.52 -15.68
N ALA A 130 38.56 34.45 -14.98
CA ALA A 130 38.28 35.83 -15.38
C ALA A 130 37.16 36.11 -16.40
N GLY A 131 36.26 36.99 -16.01
CA GLY A 131 35.46 37.85 -16.92
C GLY A 131 34.17 38.32 -16.28
N GLN A 132 34.16 39.54 -15.75
CA GLN A 132 32.97 40.31 -15.35
C GLN A 132 32.13 40.66 -16.57
N ALA A 133 30.82 40.47 -16.47
CA ALA A 133 29.84 41.34 -17.15
C ALA A 133 28.40 41.01 -16.73
N GLY A 134 27.68 42.00 -16.24
CA GLY A 134 26.28 42.31 -16.57
C GLY A 134 25.13 41.40 -16.12
N LEU A 135 24.41 41.80 -15.08
CA LEU A 135 23.04 41.36 -14.78
C LEU A 135 22.06 41.82 -15.88
N PRO A 136 21.04 41.00 -16.19
CA PRO A 136 19.72 41.52 -16.41
C PRO A 136 18.71 40.97 -15.39
N THR A 137 18.00 41.88 -14.75
CA THR A 137 16.79 41.68 -13.99
C THR A 137 15.65 41.21 -14.90
N GLY A 138 15.10 40.03 -14.60
CA GLY A 138 13.90 39.51 -15.25
C GLY A 138 13.17 38.58 -14.27
N GLN A 139 12.13 39.12 -13.64
CA GLN A 139 11.17 38.34 -12.87
C GLN A 139 10.39 37.43 -13.84
N ALA A 140 10.43 36.12 -13.59
CA ALA A 140 9.42 35.21 -14.07
C ALA A 140 9.05 34.30 -12.88
N GLY A 141 7.84 34.51 -12.39
CA GLY A 141 7.25 33.69 -11.34
C GLY A 141 7.08 32.27 -11.82
N VAL A 142 7.77 31.35 -11.19
CA VAL A 142 7.47 29.92 -11.26
C VAL A 142 6.64 29.59 -10.05
N THR A 143 5.33 29.44 -10.28
CA THR A 143 4.42 28.83 -9.30
C THR A 143 4.93 27.42 -9.03
N GLY A 144 5.48 27.24 -7.84
CA GLY A 144 5.96 25.93 -7.38
C GLY A 144 4.79 24.96 -7.27
N ALA A 145 4.72 24.02 -8.19
CA ALA A 145 4.00 22.79 -7.95
C ALA A 145 4.74 22.05 -6.83
N ASN A 146 4.14 22.00 -5.64
CA ASN A 146 4.59 21.15 -4.56
C ASN A 146 4.46 19.69 -5.03
N ASN A 147 5.48 19.17 -5.67
CA ASN A 147 5.69 17.74 -5.82
C ASN A 147 6.15 17.19 -4.45
N SER A 148 5.19 17.00 -3.56
CA SER A 148 5.38 16.07 -2.45
C SER A 148 5.43 14.67 -3.07
N HIS A 149 6.62 14.20 -3.42
CA HIS A 149 6.86 12.79 -3.62
C HIS A 149 6.55 12.11 -2.28
N PHE A 150 5.37 11.51 -2.18
CA PHE A 150 5.13 10.49 -1.17
C PHE A 150 6.10 9.36 -1.50
N THR A 151 7.20 9.29 -0.77
CA THR A 151 8.02 8.08 -0.74
C THR A 151 7.20 7.05 0.03
N SER A 152 6.46 6.19 -0.71
CA SER A 152 5.84 5.04 -0.10
C SER A 152 6.93 4.24 0.61
N ARG A 153 6.76 4.05 1.91
CA ARG A 153 7.74 3.32 2.72
C ARG A 153 7.71 1.86 2.33
N ASN A 154 8.87 1.24 2.43
CA ASN A 154 8.98 -0.18 2.16
C ASN A 154 8.25 -0.97 3.26
N LEU A 155 7.07 -1.50 2.93
CA LEU A 155 6.27 -2.35 3.82
C LEU A 155 7.07 -3.53 4.38
N PHE A 156 8.07 -3.98 3.64
CA PHE A 156 8.91 -5.15 3.94
C PHE A 156 10.30 -4.77 4.49
N GLU A 157 10.47 -3.56 5.03
CA GLU A 157 11.75 -3.18 5.64
C GLU A 157 12.07 -4.09 6.82
N GLY A 158 13.29 -4.67 6.83
CA GLY A 158 13.73 -5.61 7.85
C GLY A 158 13.07 -6.99 7.81
N ILE A 159 12.24 -7.29 6.79
CA ILE A 159 11.64 -8.60 6.56
C ILE A 159 12.58 -9.44 5.67
N PRO A 160 12.77 -10.74 5.95
CA PRO A 160 13.49 -11.65 5.07
C PRO A 160 12.89 -11.67 3.66
N GLU A 161 13.71 -11.89 2.63
CA GLU A 161 13.26 -11.95 1.23
C GLU A 161 12.15 -12.98 1.00
N GLU A 162 12.15 -14.05 1.80
CA GLU A 162 11.10 -15.07 1.85
C GLU A 162 10.59 -15.20 3.29
N PHE A 163 9.27 -15.24 3.46
CA PHE A 163 8.62 -15.45 4.74
C PHE A 163 7.30 -16.21 4.57
N ASP A 164 6.81 -16.82 5.64
CA ASP A 164 5.52 -17.51 5.63
C ASP A 164 4.39 -16.53 5.99
N ALA A 165 3.24 -16.65 5.29
CA ALA A 165 2.06 -15.84 5.57
C ALA A 165 0.77 -16.63 5.43
N GLY A 166 -0.19 -16.36 6.32
CA GLY A 166 -1.50 -16.99 6.36
C GLY A 166 -2.44 -16.45 5.28
N ARG A 167 -3.11 -17.35 4.57
CA ARG A 167 -4.06 -17.04 3.49
C ARG A 167 -5.44 -17.58 3.77
N TYR A 168 -6.48 -16.78 3.42
CA TYR A 168 -7.89 -17.08 3.67
C TYR A 168 -8.79 -16.58 2.53
N HIS A 169 -8.40 -16.83 1.27
CA HIS A 169 -9.08 -16.26 0.11
C HIS A 169 -9.19 -17.24 -1.06
N SER A 170 -10.10 -16.97 -1.98
CA SER A 170 -10.26 -17.65 -3.26
C SER A 170 -10.14 -16.70 -4.46
N TRP A 171 -10.14 -15.39 -4.22
CA TRP A 171 -9.93 -14.39 -5.25
C TRP A 171 -8.52 -13.82 -5.18
N ILE A 172 -7.98 -13.44 -6.35
CA ILE A 172 -6.68 -12.78 -6.48
C ILE A 172 -6.77 -11.69 -7.56
N ILE A 173 -5.86 -10.73 -7.51
CA ILE A 173 -5.65 -9.78 -8.58
C ILE A 173 -4.93 -10.49 -9.73
N SER A 174 -5.47 -10.35 -10.96
CA SER A 174 -4.88 -10.92 -12.16
C SER A 174 -3.63 -10.15 -12.61
N ASP A 175 -2.65 -10.87 -13.14
CA ASP A 175 -1.53 -10.26 -13.89
C ASP A 175 -1.99 -9.74 -15.26
N GLU A 176 -3.10 -10.28 -15.80
CA GLU A 176 -3.62 -9.85 -17.09
C GLU A 176 -4.18 -8.42 -17.00
N ASN A 177 -3.58 -7.52 -17.78
CA ASN A 177 -3.91 -6.08 -17.76
C ASN A 177 -3.75 -5.44 -16.36
N PHE A 178 -2.71 -5.87 -15.61
CA PHE A 178 -2.40 -5.28 -14.31
C PHE A 178 -2.19 -3.75 -14.43
N PRO A 179 -2.80 -2.93 -13.55
CA PRO A 179 -2.79 -1.48 -13.67
C PRO A 179 -1.38 -0.88 -13.69
N GLY A 180 -1.09 -0.05 -14.68
CA GLY A 180 0.23 0.58 -14.81
C GLY A 180 0.61 1.54 -13.69
N GLU A 181 -0.38 2.01 -12.90
CA GLU A 181 -0.18 2.88 -11.73
C GLU A 181 0.23 2.09 -10.48
N LEU A 182 0.01 0.79 -10.47
CA LEU A 182 0.40 -0.11 -9.40
C LEU A 182 1.73 -0.82 -9.71
N GLU A 183 2.37 -1.31 -8.67
CA GLU A 183 3.59 -2.11 -8.72
C GLU A 183 3.43 -3.32 -7.80
N VAL A 184 3.78 -4.50 -8.28
CA VAL A 184 3.78 -5.72 -7.49
C VAL A 184 5.02 -5.73 -6.60
N THR A 185 4.84 -5.94 -5.29
CA THR A 185 5.92 -5.92 -4.30
C THR A 185 6.19 -7.28 -3.66
N ALA A 186 5.27 -8.24 -3.77
CA ALA A 186 5.51 -9.63 -3.36
C ALA A 186 4.65 -10.61 -4.14
N ARG A 187 5.13 -11.85 -4.27
CA ARG A 187 4.45 -12.98 -4.91
C ARG A 187 4.60 -14.27 -4.09
N ASP A 188 3.70 -15.24 -4.31
CA ASP A 188 3.84 -16.59 -3.76
C ASP A 188 4.57 -17.53 -4.73
N ASP A 189 4.69 -18.81 -4.35
CA ASP A 189 5.33 -19.86 -5.18
C ASP A 189 4.58 -20.15 -6.47
N ASN A 190 3.29 -19.84 -6.55
CA ASN A 190 2.48 -19.95 -7.77
C ASN A 190 2.55 -18.68 -8.63
N ASN A 191 3.39 -17.74 -8.27
CA ASN A 191 3.54 -16.43 -8.91
C ASN A 191 2.30 -15.52 -8.78
N PHE A 192 1.37 -15.80 -7.85
CA PHE A 192 0.23 -14.92 -7.58
C PHE A 192 0.68 -13.63 -6.88
N ILE A 193 0.00 -12.53 -7.16
CA ILE A 193 0.26 -11.23 -6.55
C ILE A 193 -0.15 -11.28 -5.08
N MET A 194 0.83 -11.18 -4.18
CA MET A 194 0.61 -11.24 -2.73
C MET A 194 0.78 -9.88 -2.05
N ALA A 195 1.41 -8.92 -2.71
CA ALA A 195 1.43 -7.54 -2.26
C ALA A 195 1.62 -6.60 -3.45
N LEU A 196 1.10 -5.39 -3.31
CA LEU A 196 1.24 -4.31 -4.27
C LEU A 196 1.39 -2.96 -3.57
N GLN A 197 1.86 -1.98 -4.32
CA GLN A 197 1.85 -0.58 -3.93
C GLN A 197 1.51 0.33 -5.11
N HIS A 198 0.97 1.51 -4.82
CA HIS A 198 0.78 2.53 -5.84
C HIS A 198 2.09 3.31 -6.06
N LYS A 199 2.43 3.63 -7.32
CA LYS A 199 3.72 4.25 -7.67
C LYS A 199 3.87 5.70 -7.18
N ARG A 200 2.76 6.40 -6.88
CA ARG A 200 2.76 7.83 -6.50
C ARG A 200 2.04 8.12 -5.20
N TYR A 201 1.01 7.35 -4.84
CA TYR A 201 0.22 7.53 -3.63
C TYR A 201 0.71 6.60 -2.51
N ASP A 202 0.50 6.97 -1.27
CA ASP A 202 0.80 6.10 -0.12
C ASP A 202 -0.33 5.08 0.06
N VAL A 203 -0.46 4.20 -0.94
CA VAL A 203 -1.44 3.13 -1.01
C VAL A 203 -0.73 1.81 -1.22
N GLN A 204 -0.92 0.88 -0.30
CA GLN A 204 -0.29 -0.43 -0.29
C GLN A 204 -1.32 -1.50 0.04
N GLY A 205 -1.08 -2.72 -0.41
CA GLY A 205 -1.98 -3.83 -0.12
C GLY A 205 -1.25 -5.16 -0.01
N VAL A 206 -1.76 -6.03 0.87
CA VAL A 206 -1.30 -7.41 1.06
C VAL A 206 -2.48 -8.37 0.93
N GLN A 207 -2.31 -9.45 0.16
CA GLN A 207 -3.33 -10.47 -0.03
C GLN A 207 -3.43 -11.43 1.16
N PHE A 208 -2.35 -11.57 1.91
CA PHE A 208 -2.30 -12.37 3.13
C PHE A 208 -2.74 -11.58 4.35
N HIS A 209 -2.92 -12.29 5.49
CA HIS A 209 -3.39 -11.73 6.75
C HIS A 209 -2.22 -11.45 7.71
N PRO A 210 -1.77 -10.20 7.88
CA PRO A 210 -0.69 -9.86 8.80
C PRO A 210 -1.06 -10.08 10.27
N GLU A 211 -2.36 -10.07 10.61
CA GLU A 211 -2.88 -10.32 11.96
C GLU A 211 -2.95 -11.81 12.32
N SER A 212 -2.75 -12.70 11.34
CA SER A 212 -2.84 -14.14 11.54
C SER A 212 -1.61 -14.68 12.29
N VAL A 213 -1.84 -15.65 13.18
CA VAL A 213 -0.76 -16.42 13.81
C VAL A 213 0.13 -17.18 12.81
N LEU A 214 -0.38 -17.38 11.59
CA LEU A 214 0.36 -17.99 10.48
C LEU A 214 1.27 -17.01 9.73
N THR A 215 1.32 -15.74 10.15
CA THR A 215 2.16 -14.69 9.57
C THR A 215 3.13 -14.15 10.64
N PRO A 216 4.25 -14.85 10.90
CA PRO A 216 5.18 -14.45 11.97
C PRO A 216 5.72 -13.01 11.82
N MET A 217 5.85 -12.52 10.57
CA MET A 217 6.34 -11.16 10.27
C MET A 217 5.22 -10.11 10.26
N GLY A 218 3.98 -10.48 10.56
CA GLY A 218 2.81 -9.60 10.41
C GLY A 218 2.87 -8.35 11.27
N GLU A 219 3.32 -8.45 12.52
CA GLU A 219 3.49 -7.28 13.39
C GLU A 219 4.54 -6.31 12.82
N GLN A 220 5.67 -6.81 12.32
CA GLN A 220 6.71 -5.97 11.72
C GLN A 220 6.19 -5.28 10.45
N ILE A 221 5.46 -5.99 9.60
CA ILE A 221 4.84 -5.42 8.39
C ILE A 221 3.89 -4.27 8.76
N LEU A 222 3.04 -4.47 9.77
CA LEU A 222 2.12 -3.42 10.21
C LEU A 222 2.84 -2.25 10.87
N ARG A 223 3.92 -2.50 11.66
CA ARG A 223 4.79 -1.43 12.20
C ARG A 223 5.42 -0.58 11.10
N ASN A 224 5.93 -1.21 10.05
CA ASN A 224 6.54 -0.52 8.92
C ASN A 224 5.52 0.43 8.25
N TRP A 225 4.28 -0.03 8.05
CA TRP A 225 3.23 0.81 7.49
C TRP A 225 2.78 1.92 8.46
N LEU A 226 2.61 1.60 9.74
CA LEU A 226 2.24 2.57 10.77
C LEU A 226 3.33 3.61 11.02
N ASN A 227 4.57 3.23 10.75
CA ASN A 227 5.73 4.10 10.90
C ASN A 227 6.10 4.38 12.36
N VAL A 228 6.17 3.35 13.17
CA VAL A 228 6.48 3.38 14.61
C VAL A 228 7.43 2.25 14.99
#